data_1333611a8233e8047ab3cd5a6250a881
#
_entry.id   1333611a8233e8047ab3cd5a6250a881
#
_cell.length_a   1.000
_cell.length_b   1.000
_cell.length_c   1.000
_cell.angle_alpha   90.00
_cell.angle_beta   90.00
_cell.angle_gamma   90.00
#
_symmetry.space_group_name_H-M   'P 1'
#
loop_
_entity.id
_entity.type
_entity.pdbx_description
1 polymer ?
#
loop_
_entity_poly.entity_id
_entity_poly.type
_entity_poly.pdbx_seq_one_letter_code
_entity_poly.pdbx_strand_id
1 'polypeptide(L)'
;SNIQQLVADIQNNKDDPRLLDLLLGETRHAQALIDEITLLTEIENRDWRPVTETFNLNKRIDELLKRSLPELRRKGLTLINHTDIDPDKEFIGDIRSLEQVLSMLLHYSIITTVYGKITLKVTQKPESPDHICFELSDTGTGVSNKEINGLRYPNLGEPQSDRFARGSGMTYYLCAQLCKRMSGRLDIQSKDDIGTRYSFSCIMHPVEHPEEESEKLLDGITAYLQITSDEIRSLIMHKLAAFGAASIIADGRDANEEYDITLTDAPENAEDYTLLLVSDIDGFEEYAPHRIKANFNLTEPLIDAILLLIEQQIAVTESPIDAEYAENADPSSDGSPFKSKDYFSLFMETVPEDVQKLYTEAEQSDLSPLSLTAHRLKGVFAMLNIPTGKTLCEQLELAIKESDVTNIKILISQIDTFVSRLLLLGSQQHE
;
A
#
# COMPACT_ATOMS: atom_id res chain seq x y z
N SER A 1 -19.10 0.19 35.79
CA SER A 1 -18.81 0.33 34.35
C SER A 1 -18.89 -1.03 33.70
N ASN A 2 -19.28 -1.12 32.44
CA ASN A 2 -19.38 -2.37 31.68
C ASN A 2 -18.09 -3.20 31.73
N ILE A 3 -16.95 -2.55 31.70
CA ILE A 3 -15.63 -3.20 31.79
C ILE A 3 -15.45 -3.95 33.11
N GLN A 4 -15.83 -3.36 34.26
CA GLN A 4 -15.73 -4.01 35.57
C GLN A 4 -16.66 -5.23 35.66
N GLN A 5 -17.87 -5.14 35.09
CA GLN A 5 -18.80 -6.24 35.03
C GLN A 5 -18.26 -7.38 34.17
N LEU A 6 -17.74 -7.07 32.97
CA LEU A 6 -17.14 -8.07 32.07
C LEU A 6 -15.91 -8.74 32.67
N VAL A 7 -15.06 -8.02 33.41
CA VAL A 7 -13.92 -8.60 34.13
C VAL A 7 -14.40 -9.60 35.20
N ALA A 8 -15.48 -9.25 35.96
CA ALA A 8 -16.08 -10.16 36.94
C ALA A 8 -16.67 -11.41 36.27
N ASP A 9 -17.34 -11.24 35.14
CA ASP A 9 -17.93 -12.35 34.38
C ASP A 9 -16.85 -13.28 33.80
N ILE A 10 -15.71 -12.74 33.32
CA ILE A 10 -14.56 -13.53 32.87
C ILE A 10 -13.91 -14.29 34.04
N GLN A 11 -13.82 -13.70 35.25
CA GLN A 11 -13.30 -14.37 36.41
C GLN A 11 -14.18 -15.57 36.83
N ASN A 12 -15.48 -15.47 36.60
CA ASN A 12 -16.45 -16.52 36.93
C ASN A 12 -16.59 -17.56 35.82
N ASN A 13 -16.31 -17.24 34.57
CA ASN A 13 -16.50 -18.10 33.40
C ASN A 13 -15.30 -18.05 32.44
N LYS A 14 -14.15 -18.61 32.90
CA LYS A 14 -12.84 -18.46 32.25
C LYS A 14 -12.73 -19.02 30.83
N ASP A 15 -13.66 -19.85 30.42
CA ASP A 15 -13.61 -20.60 29.16
C ASP A 15 -14.54 -20.02 28.06
N ASP A 16 -15.17 -18.85 28.27
CA ASP A 16 -16.00 -18.24 27.25
C ASP A 16 -15.19 -17.18 26.45
N PRO A 17 -14.74 -17.52 25.22
CA PRO A 17 -13.97 -16.58 24.38
C PRO A 17 -14.73 -15.31 24.02
N ARG A 18 -16.09 -15.34 24.06
CA ARG A 18 -16.93 -14.18 23.74
C ARG A 18 -16.77 -13.05 24.75
N LEU A 19 -16.53 -13.39 26.03
CA LEU A 19 -16.33 -12.37 27.08
C LEU A 19 -15.03 -11.59 26.89
N LEU A 20 -13.98 -12.26 26.40
CA LEU A 20 -12.72 -11.61 26.07
C LEU A 20 -12.88 -10.65 24.88
N ASP A 21 -13.59 -11.07 23.83
CA ASP A 21 -13.88 -10.20 22.67
C ASP A 21 -14.71 -8.99 23.06
N LEU A 22 -15.70 -9.16 23.96
CA LEU A 22 -16.48 -8.06 24.48
C LEU A 22 -15.62 -7.10 25.31
N LEU A 23 -14.75 -7.61 26.18
CA LEU A 23 -13.83 -6.79 26.96
C LEU A 23 -12.87 -5.99 26.08
N LEU A 24 -12.31 -6.62 25.05
CA LEU A 24 -11.44 -5.97 24.07
C LEU A 24 -12.22 -4.88 23.30
N GLY A 25 -13.47 -5.14 22.95
CA GLY A 25 -14.37 -4.17 22.31
C GLY A 25 -14.61 -2.94 23.18
N GLU A 26 -14.98 -3.14 24.46
CA GLU A 26 -15.22 -2.05 25.42
C GLU A 26 -13.93 -1.26 25.73
N THR A 27 -12.78 -1.93 25.79
CA THR A 27 -11.49 -1.28 26.03
C THR A 27 -11.10 -0.39 24.84
N ARG A 28 -11.28 -0.87 23.61
CA ARG A 28 -11.04 -0.05 22.39
C ARG A 28 -11.99 1.14 22.33
N HIS A 29 -13.24 0.94 22.70
CA HIS A 29 -14.20 2.03 22.75
C HIS A 29 -13.80 3.09 23.78
N ALA A 30 -13.38 2.69 24.97
CA ALA A 30 -12.90 3.61 26.00
C ALA A 30 -11.64 4.37 25.54
N GLN A 31 -10.72 3.68 24.85
CA GLN A 31 -9.53 4.33 24.27
C GLN A 31 -9.94 5.38 23.22
N ALA A 32 -10.83 5.03 22.30
CA ALA A 32 -11.31 5.96 21.29
C ALA A 32 -11.94 7.23 21.89
N LEU A 33 -12.70 7.09 22.99
CA LEU A 33 -13.26 8.24 23.71
C LEU A 33 -12.18 9.13 24.33
N ILE A 34 -11.14 8.53 24.91
CA ILE A 34 -10.01 9.27 25.48
C ILE A 34 -9.29 10.03 24.37
N ASP A 35 -9.04 9.39 23.25
CA ASP A 35 -8.37 9.98 22.09
C ASP A 35 -9.19 11.15 21.51
N GLU A 36 -10.52 11.01 21.43
CA GLU A 36 -11.43 12.10 21.01
C GLU A 36 -11.43 13.29 21.99
N ILE A 37 -11.44 13.04 23.31
CA ILE A 37 -11.36 14.10 24.32
C ILE A 37 -10.01 14.81 24.27
N THR A 38 -8.94 14.06 24.10
CA THR A 38 -7.57 14.59 23.96
C THR A 38 -7.50 15.48 22.72
N LEU A 39 -7.99 14.99 21.59
CA LEU A 39 -8.04 15.73 20.34
C LEU A 39 -8.91 17.00 20.46
N LEU A 40 -10.06 16.93 21.15
CA LEU A 40 -10.89 18.11 21.42
C LEU A 40 -10.10 19.17 22.18
N THR A 41 -9.37 18.75 23.21
CA THR A 41 -8.54 19.66 24.02
C THR A 41 -7.43 20.30 23.18
N GLU A 42 -6.79 19.53 22.30
CA GLU A 42 -5.79 20.04 21.37
C GLU A 42 -6.39 21.01 20.35
N ILE A 43 -7.58 20.70 19.83
CA ILE A 43 -8.30 21.54 18.89
C ILE A 43 -8.72 22.86 19.54
N GLU A 44 -9.14 22.88 20.78
CA GLU A 44 -9.55 24.09 21.50
C GLU A 44 -8.35 24.93 21.97
N ASN A 45 -7.17 24.35 21.99
CA ASN A 45 -5.96 25.08 22.33
C ASN A 45 -5.64 26.16 21.28
N ARG A 46 -5.55 27.43 21.71
CA ARG A 46 -5.27 28.58 20.84
C ARG A 46 -3.84 28.57 20.26
N ASP A 47 -2.93 27.83 20.88
CA ASP A 47 -1.53 27.72 20.47
C ASP A 47 -1.30 26.53 19.52
N TRP A 48 -2.35 25.79 19.16
CA TRP A 48 -2.23 24.68 18.23
C TRP A 48 -1.75 25.17 16.86
N ARG A 49 -0.75 24.50 16.34
CA ARG A 49 -0.21 24.75 14.98
C ARG A 49 -0.19 23.45 14.19
N PRO A 50 -0.55 23.49 12.88
CA PRO A 50 -0.40 22.31 12.03
C PRO A 50 1.07 21.90 11.96
N VAL A 51 1.31 20.62 12.06
CA VAL A 51 2.63 20.04 11.80
C VAL A 51 2.66 19.66 10.32
N THR A 52 3.33 20.49 9.52
CA THR A 52 3.49 20.21 8.10
C THR A 52 4.74 19.37 7.87
N GLU A 53 4.59 18.30 7.12
CA GLU A 53 5.68 17.42 6.70
C GLU A 53 5.55 17.07 5.21
N THR A 54 6.64 16.61 4.61
CA THR A 54 6.63 16.07 3.25
C THR A 54 6.27 14.59 3.31
N PHE A 55 5.34 14.15 2.46
CA PHE A 55 4.88 12.76 2.45
C PHE A 55 4.35 12.35 1.08
N ASN A 56 4.41 11.05 0.80
CA ASN A 56 3.72 10.44 -0.32
C ASN A 56 2.30 10.05 0.12
N LEU A 57 1.27 10.61 -0.54
CA LEU A 57 -0.12 10.43 -0.11
C LEU A 57 -0.61 8.99 -0.31
N ASN A 58 -0.20 8.31 -1.40
CA ASN A 58 -0.59 6.93 -1.67
C ASN A 58 -0.09 6.00 -0.56
N LYS A 59 1.18 6.12 -0.17
CA LYS A 59 1.78 5.33 0.92
C LYS A 59 1.05 5.53 2.25
N ARG A 60 0.73 6.78 2.59
CA ARG A 60 0.02 7.10 3.84
C ARG A 60 -1.41 6.55 3.86
N ILE A 61 -2.10 6.59 2.70
CA ILE A 61 -3.43 5.96 2.55
C ILE A 61 -3.31 4.44 2.70
N ASP A 62 -2.35 3.80 2.03
CA ASP A 62 -2.13 2.36 2.13
C ASP A 62 -1.88 1.92 3.58
N GLU A 63 -1.05 2.65 4.35
CA GLU A 63 -0.80 2.38 5.77
C GLU A 63 -2.06 2.53 6.63
N LEU A 64 -2.88 3.55 6.35
CA LEU A 64 -4.15 3.75 7.05
C LEU A 64 -5.13 2.61 6.76
N LEU A 65 -5.25 2.20 5.52
CA LEU A 65 -6.13 1.11 5.11
C LEU A 65 -5.67 -0.22 5.70
N LYS A 66 -4.36 -0.54 5.71
CA LYS A 66 -3.79 -1.73 6.35
C LYS A 66 -4.22 -1.84 7.82
N ARG A 67 -4.19 -0.75 8.57
CA ARG A 67 -4.64 -0.72 9.97
C ARG A 67 -6.11 -1.08 10.16
N SER A 68 -6.95 -0.85 9.16
CA SER A 68 -8.40 -1.12 9.21
C SER A 68 -8.78 -2.53 8.72
N LEU A 69 -7.89 -3.22 8.00
CA LEU A 69 -8.16 -4.55 7.42
C LEU A 69 -8.64 -5.60 8.43
N PRO A 70 -8.06 -5.73 9.66
CA PRO A 70 -8.52 -6.73 10.61
C PRO A 70 -10.00 -6.57 10.99
N GLU A 71 -10.48 -5.34 11.11
CA GLU A 71 -11.87 -5.06 11.45
C GLU A 71 -12.81 -5.27 10.26
N LEU A 72 -12.41 -4.84 9.07
CA LEU A 72 -13.12 -5.10 7.82
C LEU A 72 -13.30 -6.61 7.58
N ARG A 73 -12.21 -7.38 7.74
CA ARG A 73 -12.20 -8.84 7.61
C ARG A 73 -13.13 -9.51 8.61
N ARG A 74 -13.07 -9.11 9.88
CA ARG A 74 -13.95 -9.64 10.94
C ARG A 74 -15.44 -9.44 10.63
N LYS A 75 -15.80 -8.36 9.94
CA LYS A 75 -17.17 -8.02 9.54
C LYS A 75 -17.55 -8.54 8.15
N GLY A 76 -16.60 -9.06 7.37
CA GLY A 76 -16.83 -9.47 5.98
C GLY A 76 -17.18 -8.29 5.06
N LEU A 77 -16.67 -7.09 5.36
CA LEU A 77 -16.89 -5.91 4.55
C LEU A 77 -15.83 -5.81 3.45
N THR A 78 -16.26 -5.38 2.26
CA THR A 78 -15.36 -5.09 1.15
C THR A 78 -14.93 -3.64 1.21
N LEU A 79 -13.63 -3.39 1.12
CA LEU A 79 -13.08 -2.05 0.93
C LEU A 79 -12.70 -1.86 -0.54
N ILE A 80 -12.95 -0.69 -1.10
CA ILE A 80 -12.51 -0.29 -2.44
C ILE A 80 -11.83 1.08 -2.34
N ASN A 81 -10.57 1.14 -2.77
CA ASN A 81 -9.75 2.35 -2.74
C ASN A 81 -9.48 2.88 -4.14
N HIS A 82 -10.17 3.95 -4.51
CA HIS A 82 -9.98 4.70 -5.74
C HIS A 82 -9.12 5.95 -5.49
N THR A 83 -7.82 5.78 -5.32
CA THR A 83 -6.89 6.90 -5.25
C THR A 83 -6.38 7.24 -6.65
N ASP A 84 -6.83 8.38 -7.17
CA ASP A 84 -6.44 8.96 -8.47
C ASP A 84 -5.45 10.10 -8.22
N ILE A 85 -4.28 9.72 -7.74
CA ILE A 85 -3.12 10.58 -7.48
C ILE A 85 -1.90 9.87 -8.05
N ASP A 86 -1.03 10.60 -8.70
CA ASP A 86 0.23 10.06 -9.19
C ASP A 86 0.97 9.33 -8.06
N PRO A 87 1.35 8.04 -8.24
CA PRO A 87 1.96 7.23 -7.18
C PRO A 87 3.23 7.82 -6.58
N ASP A 88 4.04 8.49 -7.38
CA ASP A 88 5.33 9.04 -6.97
C ASP A 88 5.23 10.47 -6.42
N LYS A 89 4.02 11.05 -6.47
CA LYS A 89 3.82 12.45 -6.08
C LYS A 89 3.89 12.64 -4.57
N GLU A 90 4.77 13.55 -4.16
CA GLU A 90 4.89 14.01 -2.79
C GLU A 90 4.14 15.32 -2.57
N PHE A 91 3.68 15.50 -1.34
CA PHE A 91 2.97 16.70 -0.89
C PHE A 91 3.55 17.22 0.42
N ILE A 92 3.43 18.52 0.64
CA ILE A 92 3.68 19.18 1.92
C ILE A 92 2.34 19.58 2.51
N GLY A 93 2.04 19.12 3.73
CA GLY A 93 0.78 19.42 4.40
C GLY A 93 0.65 18.82 5.79
N ASP A 94 -0.52 19.03 6.41
CA ASP A 94 -0.83 18.45 7.73
C ASP A 94 -1.40 17.03 7.59
N ILE A 95 -0.50 16.09 7.37
CA ILE A 95 -0.85 14.67 7.21
C ILE A 95 -1.49 14.10 8.46
N ARG A 96 -1.10 14.55 9.67
CA ARG A 96 -1.65 14.04 10.94
C ARG A 96 -3.14 14.34 11.06
N SER A 97 -3.54 15.58 10.78
CA SER A 97 -4.96 15.95 10.78
C SER A 97 -5.74 15.18 9.71
N LEU A 98 -5.16 14.97 8.52
CA LEU A 98 -5.79 14.17 7.47
C LEU A 98 -5.98 12.72 7.90
N GLU A 99 -4.95 12.06 8.42
CA GLU A 99 -5.03 10.67 8.90
C GLU A 99 -6.06 10.52 10.01
N GLN A 100 -6.16 11.48 10.92
CA GLN A 100 -7.18 11.48 11.97
C GLN A 100 -8.58 11.54 11.38
N VAL A 101 -8.86 12.46 10.45
CA VAL A 101 -10.17 12.57 9.79
C VAL A 101 -10.52 11.26 9.08
N LEU A 102 -9.62 10.74 8.24
CA LEU A 102 -9.86 9.52 7.49
C LEU A 102 -10.04 8.31 8.43
N SER A 103 -9.20 8.17 9.46
CA SER A 103 -9.29 7.08 10.42
C SER A 103 -10.61 7.10 11.19
N MET A 104 -11.04 8.28 11.67
CA MET A 104 -12.29 8.42 12.41
C MET A 104 -13.51 8.13 11.53
N LEU A 105 -13.56 8.67 10.31
CA LEU A 105 -14.66 8.44 9.37
C LEU A 105 -14.71 6.99 8.90
N LEU A 106 -13.56 6.39 8.58
CA LEU A 106 -13.47 4.98 8.17
C LEU A 106 -13.89 4.04 9.31
N HIS A 107 -13.40 4.27 10.52
CA HIS A 107 -13.81 3.49 11.69
C HIS A 107 -15.32 3.57 11.92
N TYR A 108 -15.90 4.78 11.82
CA TYR A 108 -17.34 4.96 11.97
C TYR A 108 -18.12 4.24 10.85
N SER A 109 -17.69 4.35 9.59
CA SER A 109 -18.28 3.60 8.48
C SER A 109 -18.22 2.09 8.68
N ILE A 110 -17.09 1.56 9.21
CA ILE A 110 -16.96 0.13 9.53
C ILE A 110 -17.94 -0.27 10.62
N ILE A 111 -18.12 0.55 11.66
CA ILE A 111 -19.04 0.23 12.77
C ILE A 111 -20.49 0.20 12.28
N THR A 112 -20.92 1.19 11.50
CA THR A 112 -22.31 1.37 11.07
C THR A 112 -22.70 0.48 9.90
N THR A 113 -21.75 -0.10 9.19
CA THR A 113 -22.00 -1.03 8.08
C THR A 113 -22.02 -2.47 8.61
N VAL A 114 -23.15 -3.14 8.45
CA VAL A 114 -23.33 -4.54 8.88
C VAL A 114 -22.86 -5.51 7.79
N TYR A 115 -23.15 -5.20 6.52
CA TYR A 115 -22.73 -5.93 5.33
C TYR A 115 -22.62 -4.98 4.15
N GLY A 116 -21.83 -5.38 3.15
CA GLY A 116 -21.65 -4.60 1.92
C GLY A 116 -20.25 -4.02 1.79
N LYS A 117 -20.16 -2.76 1.35
CA LYS A 117 -18.87 -2.17 0.99
C LYS A 117 -18.66 -0.76 1.56
N ILE A 118 -17.38 -0.41 1.68
CA ILE A 118 -16.90 0.94 1.95
C ILE A 118 -15.99 1.35 0.80
N THR A 119 -16.20 2.53 0.24
CA THR A 119 -15.41 3.05 -0.88
C THR A 119 -14.73 4.35 -0.46
N LEU A 120 -13.41 4.40 -0.59
CA LEU A 120 -12.62 5.62 -0.47
C LEU A 120 -12.25 6.11 -1.88
N LYS A 121 -12.52 7.37 -2.16
CA LYS A 121 -12.15 8.04 -3.40
C LYS A 121 -11.28 9.24 -3.10
N VAL A 122 -10.12 9.34 -3.73
CA VAL A 122 -9.19 10.46 -3.56
C VAL A 122 -8.83 11.00 -4.92
N THR A 123 -9.04 12.29 -5.13
CA THR A 123 -8.81 12.94 -6.42
C THR A 123 -8.14 14.30 -6.23
N GLN A 124 -7.25 14.63 -7.15
CA GLN A 124 -6.64 15.95 -7.25
C GLN A 124 -7.42 16.77 -8.28
N LYS A 125 -7.72 18.03 -7.97
CA LYS A 125 -8.38 18.91 -8.94
C LYS A 125 -7.37 19.36 -9.99
N PRO A 126 -7.61 19.14 -11.30
CA PRO A 126 -6.68 19.57 -12.35
C PRO A 126 -6.44 21.06 -12.35
N GLU A 127 -7.46 21.86 -12.05
CA GLU A 127 -7.40 23.33 -12.03
C GLU A 127 -6.75 23.91 -10.76
N SER A 128 -6.56 23.10 -9.73
CA SER A 128 -5.99 23.47 -8.43
C SER A 128 -5.21 22.30 -7.86
N PRO A 129 -3.94 22.13 -8.26
CA PRO A 129 -3.13 20.94 -7.89
C PRO A 129 -2.91 20.77 -6.38
N ASP A 130 -3.04 21.80 -5.60
CA ASP A 130 -2.99 21.81 -4.14
C ASP A 130 -4.32 21.44 -3.47
N HIS A 131 -5.44 21.32 -4.21
CA HIS A 131 -6.71 20.89 -3.67
C HIS A 131 -6.91 19.38 -3.87
N ILE A 132 -6.82 18.63 -2.79
CA ILE A 132 -7.10 17.19 -2.76
C ILE A 132 -8.50 16.98 -2.19
N CYS A 133 -9.32 16.22 -2.91
CA CYS A 133 -10.69 15.89 -2.55
C CYS A 133 -10.76 14.43 -2.10
N PHE A 134 -11.45 14.21 -0.99
CA PHE A 134 -11.70 12.91 -0.39
C PHE A 134 -13.21 12.65 -0.35
N GLU A 135 -13.62 11.48 -0.75
CA GLU A 135 -14.97 10.98 -0.62
C GLU A 135 -14.91 9.57 -0.01
N LEU A 136 -15.49 9.41 1.17
CA LEU A 136 -15.69 8.10 1.80
C LEU A 136 -17.18 7.79 1.77
N SER A 137 -17.56 6.64 1.24
CA SER A 137 -18.97 6.21 1.21
C SER A 137 -19.10 4.77 1.72
N ASP A 138 -20.19 4.52 2.43
CA ASP A 138 -20.55 3.21 2.94
C ASP A 138 -21.98 2.84 2.57
N THR A 139 -22.28 1.54 2.64
CA THR A 139 -23.61 0.97 2.43
C THR A 139 -24.30 0.62 3.77
N GLY A 140 -23.97 1.36 4.81
CA GLY A 140 -24.47 1.14 6.17
C GLY A 140 -25.90 1.62 6.40
N THR A 141 -26.27 1.70 7.66
CA THR A 141 -27.65 2.09 8.09
C THR A 141 -27.95 3.57 7.87
N GLY A 142 -26.94 4.36 7.48
CA GLY A 142 -27.07 5.80 7.38
C GLY A 142 -26.87 6.52 8.71
N VAL A 143 -26.88 7.84 8.66
CA VAL A 143 -26.69 8.78 9.77
C VAL A 143 -27.90 9.69 9.84
N SER A 144 -28.47 9.82 11.01
CA SER A 144 -29.64 10.68 11.21
C SER A 144 -29.35 12.18 11.09
N ASN A 145 -30.33 12.97 10.71
CA ASN A 145 -30.18 14.43 10.65
C ASN A 145 -29.76 15.05 12.00
N LYS A 146 -30.10 14.40 13.13
CA LYS A 146 -29.69 14.84 14.47
C LYS A 146 -28.17 14.69 14.64
N GLU A 147 -27.61 13.59 14.18
CA GLU A 147 -26.16 13.34 14.21
C GLU A 147 -25.40 14.24 13.24
N ILE A 148 -25.94 14.47 12.04
CA ILE A 148 -25.35 15.41 11.05
C ILE A 148 -25.31 16.84 11.63
N ASN A 149 -26.30 17.24 12.40
CA ASN A 149 -26.30 18.54 13.11
C ASN A 149 -25.19 18.67 14.16
N GLY A 150 -24.64 17.52 14.64
CA GLY A 150 -23.46 17.46 15.50
C GLY A 150 -22.17 18.01 14.85
N LEU A 151 -22.12 18.21 13.53
CA LEU A 151 -21.01 18.92 12.85
C LEU A 151 -20.77 20.34 13.41
N ARG A 152 -21.77 20.98 13.98
CA ARG A 152 -21.68 22.36 14.44
C ARG A 152 -21.33 22.48 15.92
N TYR A 153 -21.74 21.50 16.73
CA TYR A 153 -21.59 21.53 18.19
C TYR A 153 -21.26 20.15 18.72
N PRO A 154 -20.29 20.03 19.66
CA PRO A 154 -20.02 18.75 20.32
C PRO A 154 -21.26 18.31 21.09
N ASN A 155 -21.78 17.15 20.79
CA ASN A 155 -22.98 16.61 21.44
C ASN A 155 -22.55 15.82 22.68
N LEU A 156 -22.35 16.51 23.80
CA LEU A 156 -21.79 15.97 25.05
C LEU A 156 -22.80 15.33 26.01
N GLY A 157 -24.04 15.12 25.65
CA GLY A 157 -24.98 14.94 26.76
C GLY A 157 -26.20 14.06 26.64
N GLU A 158 -26.51 13.36 25.58
CA GLU A 158 -27.61 12.42 25.58
C GLU A 158 -27.16 11.00 25.28
N PRO A 159 -27.54 9.99 26.11
CA PRO A 159 -27.37 8.60 25.74
C PRO A 159 -28.18 8.36 24.46
N GLN A 160 -27.49 8.18 23.36
CA GLN A 160 -28.11 7.86 22.08
C GLN A 160 -28.74 6.48 22.17
N SER A 161 -29.94 6.34 21.57
CA SER A 161 -30.69 5.09 21.49
C SER A 161 -29.77 3.93 21.04
N ASP A 162 -30.00 2.73 21.56
CA ASP A 162 -29.22 1.48 21.47
C ASP A 162 -28.59 1.12 20.09
N ARG A 163 -29.00 1.75 19.01
CA ARG A 163 -28.41 1.53 17.67
C ARG A 163 -27.05 2.21 17.48
N PHE A 164 -26.71 3.25 18.24
CA PHE A 164 -25.56 4.12 18.02
C PHE A 164 -24.69 4.35 19.27
N ALA A 165 -24.82 3.51 20.28
CA ALA A 165 -24.12 3.63 21.57
C ALA A 165 -22.58 3.49 21.49
N ARG A 166 -21.97 3.61 20.30
CA ARG A 166 -20.55 3.37 20.08
C ARG A 166 -19.74 4.58 19.59
N GLY A 167 -20.33 5.77 19.56
CA GLY A 167 -19.64 7.04 19.29
C GLY A 167 -19.93 8.07 20.36
N SER A 168 -18.96 8.96 20.64
CA SER A 168 -19.12 10.02 21.65
C SER A 168 -20.10 11.12 21.22
N GLY A 169 -20.59 11.12 19.99
CA GLY A 169 -21.30 12.24 19.36
C GLY A 169 -20.36 13.41 18.98
N MET A 170 -19.07 13.29 19.22
CA MET A 170 -18.06 14.30 18.91
C MET A 170 -17.34 14.05 17.57
N THR A 171 -17.36 12.82 17.06
CA THR A 171 -16.61 12.40 15.87
C THR A 171 -16.78 13.37 14.71
N TYR A 172 -18.02 13.72 14.35
CA TYR A 172 -18.27 14.62 13.22
C TYR A 172 -17.83 16.04 13.49
N TYR A 173 -18.00 16.52 14.73
CA TYR A 173 -17.51 17.84 15.13
C TYR A 173 -15.99 17.93 15.00
N LEU A 174 -15.27 16.93 15.54
CA LEU A 174 -13.80 16.86 15.46
C LEU A 174 -13.32 16.80 14.02
N CYS A 175 -13.91 15.94 13.20
CA CYS A 175 -13.60 15.86 11.77
C CYS A 175 -13.83 17.19 11.05
N ALA A 176 -14.96 17.88 11.34
CA ALA A 176 -15.26 19.17 10.74
C ALA A 176 -14.26 20.26 11.15
N GLN A 177 -13.81 20.27 12.42
CA GLN A 177 -12.79 21.21 12.90
C GLN A 177 -11.43 20.94 12.26
N LEU A 178 -11.01 19.67 12.16
CA LEU A 178 -9.77 19.31 11.47
C LEU A 178 -9.81 19.68 9.99
N CYS A 179 -10.89 19.36 9.29
CA CYS A 179 -11.07 19.78 7.89
C CYS A 179 -10.94 21.29 7.72
N LYS A 180 -11.59 22.08 8.60
CA LYS A 180 -11.50 23.53 8.58
C LYS A 180 -10.06 24.04 8.78
N ARG A 181 -9.28 23.37 9.62
CA ARG A 181 -7.85 23.70 9.83
C ARG A 181 -6.98 23.40 8.63
N MET A 182 -7.33 22.37 7.86
CA MET A 182 -6.70 22.05 6.57
C MET A 182 -7.27 22.91 5.42
N SER A 183 -7.94 24.02 5.73
CA SER A 183 -8.59 24.93 4.75
C SER A 183 -9.68 24.25 3.92
N GLY A 184 -10.28 23.21 4.45
CA GLY A 184 -11.35 22.45 3.83
C GLY A 184 -12.68 22.54 4.57
N ARG A 185 -13.63 21.72 4.12
CA ARG A 185 -14.95 21.60 4.73
C ARG A 185 -15.42 20.17 4.61
N LEU A 186 -15.99 19.62 5.69
CA LEU A 186 -16.66 18.32 5.68
C LEU A 186 -18.15 18.51 5.33
N ASP A 187 -18.62 17.74 4.34
CA ASP A 187 -20.03 17.57 3.98
C ASP A 187 -20.45 16.11 4.21
N ILE A 188 -21.65 15.90 4.74
CA ILE A 188 -22.19 14.58 5.01
C ILE A 188 -23.56 14.47 4.34
N GLN A 189 -23.69 13.49 3.46
CA GLN A 189 -24.95 13.12 2.82
C GLN A 189 -25.30 11.70 3.24
N SER A 190 -26.45 11.51 3.83
CA SER A 190 -26.87 10.22 4.32
C SER A 190 -28.35 9.97 4.03
N LYS A 191 -28.66 8.69 3.85
CA LYS A 191 -30.03 8.21 3.67
C LYS A 191 -30.19 6.93 4.47
N ASP A 192 -31.25 6.88 5.28
CA ASP A 192 -31.56 5.75 6.14
C ASP A 192 -31.61 4.44 5.33
N ASP A 193 -30.97 3.41 5.86
CA ASP A 193 -30.86 2.06 5.31
C ASP A 193 -30.23 1.97 3.89
N ILE A 194 -29.61 3.05 3.40
CA ILE A 194 -28.89 3.07 2.13
C ILE A 194 -27.40 3.27 2.35
N GLY A 195 -27.03 4.19 3.24
CA GLY A 195 -25.65 4.47 3.59
C GLY A 195 -25.33 5.95 3.74
N THR A 196 -24.04 6.22 3.93
CA THR A 196 -23.52 7.56 4.14
C THR A 196 -22.40 7.88 3.18
N ARG A 197 -22.31 9.13 2.77
CA ARG A 197 -21.21 9.72 2.00
C ARG A 197 -20.65 10.90 2.75
N TYR A 198 -19.38 10.82 3.05
CA TYR A 198 -18.57 11.89 3.63
C TYR A 198 -17.70 12.48 2.54
N SER A 199 -17.76 13.78 2.34
CA SER A 199 -16.94 14.48 1.33
C SER A 199 -16.20 15.63 2.00
N PHE A 200 -14.91 15.70 1.80
CA PHE A 200 -14.10 16.84 2.26
C PHE A 200 -12.94 17.11 1.31
N SER A 201 -12.35 18.29 1.43
CA SER A 201 -11.15 18.66 0.73
C SER A 201 -10.13 19.25 1.71
N CYS A 202 -8.86 19.20 1.35
CA CYS A 202 -7.80 19.87 2.06
C CYS A 202 -6.80 20.47 1.08
N ILE A 203 -6.01 21.43 1.57
CA ILE A 203 -4.91 22.03 0.80
C ILE A 203 -3.61 21.31 1.19
N MET A 204 -2.93 20.76 0.17
CA MET A 204 -1.60 20.17 0.27
C MET A 204 -0.79 20.63 -0.91
N HIS A 205 0.40 21.13 -0.67
CA HIS A 205 1.23 21.68 -1.72
C HIS A 205 2.05 20.54 -2.36
N PRO A 206 1.88 20.29 -3.68
CA PRO A 206 2.71 19.29 -4.35
C PRO A 206 4.17 19.73 -4.32
N VAL A 207 5.07 18.78 -4.08
CA VAL A 207 6.51 18.99 -4.24
C VAL A 207 6.81 18.93 -5.73
N GLU A 208 7.39 20.01 -6.26
CA GLU A 208 7.86 20.02 -7.63
C GLU A 208 9.21 19.31 -7.69
N HIS A 209 9.23 18.12 -8.26
CA HIS A 209 10.47 17.51 -8.72
C HIS A 209 10.76 18.00 -10.15
N PRO A 210 12.03 18.24 -10.52
CA PRO A 210 12.37 18.43 -11.93
C PRO A 210 11.77 17.28 -12.74
N GLU A 211 11.09 17.59 -13.84
CA GLU A 211 10.56 16.56 -14.75
C GLU A 211 11.74 15.76 -15.34
N GLU A 212 12.22 14.78 -14.63
CA GLU A 212 12.92 13.66 -15.23
C GLU A 212 11.82 12.76 -15.79
N GLU A 213 11.85 12.53 -17.11
CA GLU A 213 11.06 11.46 -17.74
C GLU A 213 11.56 10.14 -17.15
N SER A 214 11.11 9.82 -15.93
CA SER A 214 11.40 8.52 -15.33
C SER A 214 10.58 7.47 -16.06
N GLU A 215 11.25 6.47 -16.63
CA GLU A 215 10.58 5.26 -17.10
C GLU A 215 9.69 4.73 -15.99
N LYS A 216 8.42 4.53 -16.31
CA LYS A 216 7.47 4.01 -15.32
C LYS A 216 7.77 2.54 -15.04
N LEU A 217 7.57 2.11 -13.79
CA LEU A 217 7.95 0.80 -13.27
C LEU A 217 7.44 -0.39 -14.07
N LEU A 218 6.28 -0.27 -14.73
CA LEU A 218 5.64 -1.31 -15.54
C LEU A 218 5.61 -0.94 -17.03
N ASP A 219 6.47 -0.04 -17.48
CA ASP A 219 6.52 0.33 -18.90
C ASP A 219 6.87 -0.90 -19.76
N GLY A 220 6.13 -1.07 -20.84
CA GLY A 220 6.26 -2.24 -21.73
C GLY A 220 5.55 -3.51 -21.25
N ILE A 221 4.92 -3.52 -20.07
CA ILE A 221 4.16 -4.66 -19.57
C ILE A 221 2.72 -4.59 -20.03
N THR A 222 2.19 -5.74 -20.49
CA THR A 222 0.78 -5.89 -20.89
C THR A 222 0.09 -6.88 -19.95
N ALA A 223 -0.97 -6.43 -19.30
CA ALA A 223 -1.78 -7.21 -18.37
C ALA A 223 -3.09 -7.64 -19.00
N TYR A 224 -3.40 -8.94 -18.95
CA TYR A 224 -4.69 -9.50 -19.37
C TYR A 224 -5.67 -9.53 -18.19
N LEU A 225 -6.79 -8.84 -18.30
CA LEU A 225 -7.75 -8.64 -17.20
C LEU A 225 -8.97 -9.55 -17.36
N GLN A 226 -9.03 -10.60 -16.53
CA GLN A 226 -10.18 -11.50 -16.36
C GLN A 226 -10.96 -11.12 -15.11
N ILE A 227 -11.42 -9.88 -15.02
CA ILE A 227 -12.08 -9.32 -13.86
C ILE A 227 -13.58 -9.19 -14.11
N THR A 228 -14.38 -9.81 -13.25
CA THR A 228 -15.85 -9.85 -13.37
C THR A 228 -16.50 -8.54 -12.93
N SER A 229 -15.96 -7.90 -11.90
CA SER A 229 -16.44 -6.62 -11.41
C SER A 229 -15.96 -5.45 -12.25
N ASP A 230 -16.90 -4.73 -12.90
CA ASP A 230 -16.59 -3.51 -13.68
C ASP A 230 -15.88 -2.44 -12.82
N GLU A 231 -16.25 -2.33 -11.55
CA GLU A 231 -15.66 -1.38 -10.62
C GLU A 231 -14.19 -1.72 -10.33
N ILE A 232 -13.89 -2.98 -10.01
CA ILE A 232 -12.52 -3.45 -9.76
C ILE A 232 -11.70 -3.38 -11.04
N ARG A 233 -12.26 -3.77 -12.18
CA ARG A 233 -11.59 -3.70 -13.49
C ARG A 233 -11.15 -2.27 -13.81
N SER A 234 -12.06 -1.29 -13.68
CA SER A 234 -11.73 0.11 -13.90
C SER A 234 -10.66 0.63 -12.96
N LEU A 235 -10.71 0.23 -11.69
CA LEU A 235 -9.71 0.57 -10.69
C LEU A 235 -8.33 0.02 -11.07
N ILE A 236 -8.26 -1.26 -11.43
CA ILE A 236 -7.00 -1.93 -11.80
C ILE A 236 -6.42 -1.32 -13.07
N MET A 237 -7.23 -1.10 -14.11
CA MET A 237 -6.78 -0.43 -15.34
C MET A 237 -6.16 0.94 -15.04
N HIS A 238 -6.80 1.72 -14.18
CA HIS A 238 -6.29 3.03 -13.80
C HIS A 238 -4.96 2.93 -13.06
N LYS A 239 -4.84 2.03 -12.08
CA LYS A 239 -3.59 1.79 -11.35
C LYS A 239 -2.46 1.32 -12.28
N LEU A 240 -2.72 0.35 -13.13
CA LEU A 240 -1.74 -0.16 -14.09
C LEU A 240 -1.24 0.94 -15.04
N ALA A 241 -2.15 1.75 -15.59
CA ALA A 241 -1.79 2.87 -16.46
C ALA A 241 -0.94 3.93 -15.75
N ALA A 242 -1.18 4.18 -14.46
CA ALA A 242 -0.37 5.10 -13.66
C ALA A 242 1.11 4.66 -13.59
N PHE A 243 1.35 3.34 -13.57
CA PHE A 243 2.70 2.74 -13.59
C PHE A 243 3.22 2.37 -14.98
N GLY A 244 2.51 2.71 -16.07
CA GLY A 244 2.95 2.53 -17.45
C GLY A 244 2.52 1.24 -18.13
N ALA A 245 1.81 0.32 -17.44
CA ALA A 245 1.35 -0.93 -18.04
C ALA A 245 0.15 -0.75 -18.95
N ALA A 246 0.12 -1.52 -20.04
CA ALA A 246 -1.05 -1.68 -20.89
C ALA A 246 -2.02 -2.73 -20.34
N SER A 247 -3.30 -2.65 -20.70
CA SER A 247 -4.32 -3.58 -20.26
C SER A 247 -5.17 -4.09 -21.41
N ILE A 248 -5.39 -5.42 -21.47
CA ILE A 248 -6.29 -6.09 -22.39
C ILE A 248 -7.45 -6.67 -21.59
N ILE A 249 -8.69 -6.43 -22.00
CA ILE A 249 -9.88 -6.93 -21.30
C ILE A 249 -10.36 -8.22 -21.96
N ALA A 250 -10.65 -9.24 -21.15
CA ALA A 250 -11.27 -10.49 -21.60
C ALA A 250 -12.74 -10.25 -21.96
N ASP A 251 -13.03 -9.88 -23.20
CA ASP A 251 -14.39 -9.65 -23.72
C ASP A 251 -14.89 -10.75 -24.67
N GLY A 252 -14.27 -11.94 -24.62
CA GLY A 252 -14.65 -13.11 -25.42
C GLY A 252 -14.18 -13.09 -26.86
N ARG A 253 -13.29 -12.17 -27.24
CA ARG A 253 -12.62 -12.15 -28.54
C ARG A 253 -11.26 -12.86 -28.45
N ASP A 254 -10.88 -13.51 -29.57
CA ASP A 254 -9.71 -14.37 -29.67
C ASP A 254 -8.46 -13.73 -29.05
N ALA A 255 -7.86 -14.43 -28.10
CA ALA A 255 -6.59 -14.13 -27.48
C ALA A 255 -5.42 -14.32 -28.46
N ASN A 256 -5.32 -13.47 -29.48
CA ASN A 256 -4.16 -13.38 -30.38
C ASN A 256 -3.21 -12.25 -29.98
N GLU A 257 -3.51 -11.54 -28.89
CA GLU A 257 -2.64 -10.51 -28.37
C GLU A 257 -1.71 -11.13 -27.30
N GLU A 258 -0.43 -10.92 -27.44
CA GLU A 258 0.57 -11.35 -26.47
C GLU A 258 0.41 -10.48 -25.20
N TYR A 259 0.41 -11.11 -24.04
CA TYR A 259 0.39 -10.46 -22.73
C TYR A 259 1.38 -11.13 -21.78
N ASP A 260 1.81 -10.39 -20.79
CA ASP A 260 2.85 -10.84 -19.86
C ASP A 260 2.27 -11.49 -18.60
N ILE A 261 1.16 -10.98 -18.11
CA ILE A 261 0.52 -11.47 -16.87
C ILE A 261 -1.00 -11.47 -16.98
N THR A 262 -1.64 -12.33 -16.20
CA THR A 262 -3.11 -12.35 -16.04
C THR A 262 -3.49 -11.84 -14.64
N LEU A 263 -4.49 -10.96 -14.58
CA LEU A 263 -5.12 -10.52 -13.34
C LEU A 263 -6.58 -10.98 -13.31
N THR A 264 -6.99 -11.59 -12.19
CA THR A 264 -8.36 -12.10 -12.01
C THR A 264 -8.92 -11.84 -10.61
N ASP A 265 -10.23 -11.63 -10.50
CA ASP A 265 -10.95 -11.60 -9.21
C ASP A 265 -11.64 -12.94 -8.89
N ALA A 266 -11.49 -13.95 -9.76
CA ALA A 266 -12.11 -15.27 -9.64
C ALA A 266 -11.05 -16.36 -9.47
N PRO A 267 -11.00 -17.04 -8.31
CA PRO A 267 -9.99 -18.09 -8.02
C PRO A 267 -9.99 -19.25 -9.00
N GLU A 268 -11.13 -19.57 -9.61
CA GLU A 268 -11.28 -20.61 -10.62
C GLU A 268 -10.58 -20.31 -11.93
N ASN A 269 -10.29 -19.05 -12.21
CA ASN A 269 -9.57 -18.60 -13.40
C ASN A 269 -8.06 -18.46 -13.18
N ALA A 270 -7.57 -18.79 -11.98
CA ALA A 270 -6.17 -18.64 -11.66
C ALA A 270 -5.33 -19.77 -12.26
N GLU A 271 -4.63 -19.47 -13.35
CA GLU A 271 -3.62 -20.30 -14.01
C GLU A 271 -2.22 -19.91 -13.56
N ASP A 272 -1.18 -20.48 -14.17
CA ASP A 272 0.20 -20.07 -13.90
C ASP A 272 0.42 -18.61 -14.36
N TYR A 273 1.25 -17.88 -13.63
CA TYR A 273 1.51 -16.44 -13.80
C TYR A 273 0.26 -15.58 -13.68
N THR A 274 -0.66 -15.98 -12.80
CA THR A 274 -1.88 -15.23 -12.51
C THR A 274 -1.78 -14.52 -11.16
N LEU A 275 -2.16 -13.25 -11.15
CA LEU A 275 -2.39 -12.46 -9.94
C LEU A 275 -3.87 -12.51 -9.56
N LEU A 276 -4.18 -13.14 -8.44
CA LEU A 276 -5.51 -13.14 -7.85
C LEU A 276 -5.72 -11.87 -7.03
N LEU A 277 -6.72 -11.09 -7.39
CA LEU A 277 -7.09 -9.86 -6.73
C LEU A 277 -8.00 -10.14 -5.54
N VAL A 278 -7.57 -9.75 -4.36
CA VAL A 278 -8.30 -9.89 -3.09
C VAL A 278 -8.34 -8.55 -2.35
N SER A 279 -9.15 -8.44 -1.30
CA SER A 279 -9.30 -7.20 -0.52
C SER A 279 -9.02 -7.37 0.97
N ASP A 280 -8.67 -8.58 1.41
CA ASP A 280 -8.66 -8.97 2.81
C ASP A 280 -7.29 -9.37 3.37
N ILE A 281 -6.20 -9.22 2.61
CA ILE A 281 -4.83 -9.47 3.07
C ILE A 281 -4.04 -8.17 3.22
N ASP A 282 -2.98 -8.18 4.04
CA ASP A 282 -2.21 -6.97 4.37
C ASP A 282 -1.19 -6.56 3.29
N GLY A 283 -1.07 -7.36 2.23
CA GLY A 283 -0.10 -7.16 1.18
C GLY A 283 -0.35 -8.12 0.02
N PHE A 284 0.64 -8.96 -0.26
CA PHE A 284 0.53 -10.06 -1.22
C PHE A 284 1.19 -11.32 -0.67
N GLU A 285 0.80 -12.47 -1.19
CA GLU A 285 1.41 -13.76 -0.84
C GLU A 285 1.32 -14.76 -1.99
N GLU A 286 2.35 -15.55 -2.18
CA GLU A 286 2.34 -16.68 -3.11
C GLU A 286 1.58 -17.84 -2.44
N TYR A 287 0.50 -18.31 -3.06
CA TYR A 287 -0.33 -19.40 -2.53
C TYR A 287 -0.17 -20.71 -3.30
N ALA A 288 0.44 -20.67 -4.48
CA ALA A 288 0.86 -21.81 -5.29
C ALA A 288 2.04 -21.37 -6.18
N PRO A 289 2.83 -22.30 -6.75
CA PRO A 289 3.91 -21.94 -7.66
C PRO A 289 3.41 -21.04 -8.80
N HIS A 290 4.07 -19.90 -8.97
CA HIS A 290 3.73 -18.89 -9.97
C HIS A 290 2.31 -18.31 -9.88
N ARG A 291 1.68 -18.39 -8.69
CA ARG A 291 0.36 -17.84 -8.41
C ARG A 291 0.40 -16.99 -7.15
N ILE A 292 0.17 -15.70 -7.33
CA ILE A 292 0.21 -14.73 -6.24
C ILE A 292 -1.20 -14.18 -6.02
N LYS A 293 -1.58 -13.95 -4.79
CA LYS A 293 -2.73 -13.13 -4.45
C LYS A 293 -2.27 -11.81 -3.84
N ALA A 294 -2.89 -10.71 -4.22
CA ALA A 294 -2.56 -9.38 -3.72
C ALA A 294 -3.80 -8.56 -3.40
N ASN A 295 -3.67 -7.70 -2.40
CA ASN A 295 -4.73 -6.75 -2.08
C ASN A 295 -4.73 -5.61 -3.11
N PHE A 296 -5.76 -5.60 -3.94
CA PHE A 296 -5.90 -4.62 -5.02
C PHE A 296 -6.13 -3.17 -4.53
N ASN A 297 -6.49 -2.98 -3.26
CA ASN A 297 -6.64 -1.66 -2.66
C ASN A 297 -5.31 -1.00 -2.30
N LEU A 298 -4.27 -1.81 -2.04
CA LEU A 298 -2.96 -1.34 -1.65
C LEU A 298 -2.06 -1.21 -2.88
N THR A 299 -1.54 -0.02 -3.11
CA THR A 299 -0.82 0.29 -4.36
C THR A 299 0.54 -0.39 -4.41
N GLU A 300 1.40 -0.20 -3.39
CA GLU A 300 2.72 -0.83 -3.36
C GLU A 300 2.65 -2.36 -3.42
N PRO A 301 1.88 -3.06 -2.56
CA PRO A 301 1.82 -4.51 -2.62
C PRO A 301 1.29 -5.09 -3.93
N LEU A 302 0.38 -4.39 -4.59
CA LEU A 302 -0.12 -4.81 -5.89
C LEU A 302 0.98 -4.76 -6.96
N ILE A 303 1.75 -3.68 -7.00
CA ILE A 303 2.84 -3.51 -7.96
C ILE A 303 3.98 -4.50 -7.68
N ASP A 304 4.37 -4.67 -6.42
CA ASP A 304 5.39 -5.65 -6.01
C ASP A 304 5.00 -7.08 -6.41
N ALA A 305 3.73 -7.45 -6.26
CA ALA A 305 3.21 -8.74 -6.68
C ALA A 305 3.29 -8.94 -8.20
N ILE A 306 2.99 -7.91 -8.99
CA ILE A 306 3.12 -7.92 -10.44
C ILE A 306 4.59 -8.11 -10.85
N LEU A 307 5.49 -7.34 -10.27
CA LEU A 307 6.92 -7.42 -10.56
C LEU A 307 7.47 -8.82 -10.23
N LEU A 308 7.07 -9.40 -9.09
CA LEU A 308 7.48 -10.75 -8.71
C LEU A 308 7.00 -11.81 -9.70
N LEU A 309 5.77 -11.72 -10.21
CA LEU A 309 5.27 -12.64 -11.24
C LEU A 309 6.05 -12.53 -12.55
N ILE A 310 6.35 -11.32 -12.97
CA ILE A 310 7.16 -11.06 -14.18
C ILE A 310 8.57 -11.65 -14.00
N GLU A 311 9.19 -11.44 -12.85
CA GLU A 311 10.50 -12.04 -12.54
C GLU A 311 10.47 -13.57 -12.62
N GLN A 312 9.45 -14.20 -12.06
CA GLN A 312 9.28 -15.66 -12.10
C GLN A 312 9.10 -16.17 -13.54
N GLN A 313 8.37 -15.43 -14.38
CA GLN A 313 8.16 -15.79 -15.79
C GLN A 313 9.45 -15.72 -16.61
N ILE A 314 10.24 -14.66 -16.42
CA ILE A 314 11.53 -14.49 -17.07
C ILE A 314 12.49 -15.61 -16.66
N ALA A 315 12.52 -16.00 -15.37
CA ALA A 315 13.38 -17.05 -14.85
C ALA A 315 13.10 -18.44 -15.46
N VAL A 316 11.86 -18.72 -15.88
CA VAL A 316 11.47 -20.02 -16.48
C VAL A 316 11.77 -20.07 -17.98
N THR A 317 11.76 -18.94 -18.68
CA THR A 317 12.13 -18.88 -20.11
C THR A 317 13.63 -19.08 -20.34
N GLU A 318 14.46 -18.88 -19.31
CA GLU A 318 15.87 -19.20 -19.35
C GLU A 318 16.10 -20.62 -18.80
N SER A 319 16.40 -21.59 -19.67
CA SER A 319 16.76 -22.98 -19.33
C SER A 319 17.84 -23.05 -18.24
N PRO A 320 17.84 -24.09 -17.37
CA PRO A 320 18.80 -24.19 -16.27
C PRO A 320 20.23 -24.26 -16.85
N ILE A 321 20.98 -23.19 -16.66
CA ILE A 321 22.42 -23.22 -16.81
C ILE A 321 22.97 -23.93 -15.56
N ASP A 322 23.68 -25.03 -15.78
CA ASP A 322 24.22 -25.90 -14.75
C ASP A 322 24.94 -25.15 -13.62
N ALA A 323 24.62 -25.55 -12.40
CA ALA A 323 25.15 -24.99 -11.14
C ALA A 323 26.71 -25.04 -11.00
N GLU A 324 27.41 -25.52 -11.98
CA GLU A 324 28.88 -25.68 -11.99
C GLU A 324 29.62 -24.41 -12.43
N TYR A 325 28.92 -23.36 -12.87
CA TYR A 325 29.51 -22.11 -13.38
C TYR A 325 29.66 -20.98 -12.36
N ALA A 326 29.14 -21.11 -11.16
CA ALA A 326 29.09 -19.99 -10.20
C ALA A 326 30.46 -19.60 -9.59
N GLU A 327 31.47 -20.49 -9.62
CA GLU A 327 32.77 -20.21 -9.01
C GLU A 327 33.76 -19.43 -9.89
N ASN A 328 33.49 -19.31 -11.21
CA ASN A 328 34.39 -18.65 -12.18
C ASN A 328 33.64 -17.70 -13.15
N ALA A 329 32.54 -17.12 -12.77
CA ALA A 329 31.74 -16.26 -13.64
C ALA A 329 32.54 -15.02 -14.10
N ASP A 330 32.96 -15.04 -15.35
CA ASP A 330 33.52 -13.89 -16.05
C ASP A 330 32.36 -13.03 -16.52
N PRO A 331 32.26 -11.76 -16.11
CA PRO A 331 31.19 -10.83 -16.55
C PRO A 331 31.08 -10.69 -18.07
N SER A 332 32.13 -10.99 -18.80
CA SER A 332 32.15 -11.02 -20.26
C SER A 332 31.32 -12.16 -20.86
N SER A 333 30.93 -13.19 -20.07
CA SER A 333 30.11 -14.32 -20.53
C SER A 333 28.61 -13.96 -20.64
N ASP A 334 28.15 -12.97 -19.93
CA ASP A 334 26.73 -12.52 -19.93
C ASP A 334 26.35 -11.71 -21.20
N GLY A 335 27.24 -11.60 -22.17
CA GLY A 335 27.09 -10.76 -23.35
C GLY A 335 27.42 -9.29 -23.05
N SER A 336 27.01 -8.36 -23.93
CA SER A 336 27.15 -6.93 -23.64
C SER A 336 25.87 -6.44 -22.90
N PRO A 337 25.86 -6.33 -21.58
CA PRO A 337 24.65 -5.95 -20.82
C PRO A 337 24.21 -4.51 -21.09
N PHE A 338 25.15 -3.66 -21.57
CA PHE A 338 24.90 -2.24 -21.81
C PHE A 338 24.75 -1.97 -23.31
N LYS A 339 23.58 -2.31 -23.87
CA LYS A 339 23.24 -2.05 -25.29
C LYS A 339 23.02 -0.58 -25.60
N SER A 340 22.72 0.24 -24.59
CA SER A 340 22.52 1.68 -24.69
C SER A 340 23.39 2.43 -23.68
N LYS A 341 23.89 3.60 -24.07
CA LYS A 341 24.66 4.48 -23.19
C LYS A 341 23.83 4.96 -21.99
N ASP A 342 22.52 5.09 -22.17
CA ASP A 342 21.60 5.56 -21.14
C ASP A 342 21.46 4.52 -20.02
N TYR A 343 21.33 3.24 -20.34
CA TYR A 343 21.31 2.15 -19.35
C TYR A 343 22.61 2.05 -18.55
N PHE A 344 23.75 2.26 -19.20
CA PHE A 344 25.03 2.28 -18.49
C PHE A 344 25.14 3.50 -17.57
N SER A 345 24.66 4.67 -17.98
CA SER A 345 24.66 5.88 -17.15
C SER A 345 23.78 5.67 -15.90
N LEU A 346 22.59 5.12 -16.04
CA LEU A 346 21.69 4.82 -14.93
C LEU A 346 22.31 3.79 -13.97
N PHE A 347 22.93 2.73 -14.50
CA PHE A 347 23.63 1.73 -13.71
C PHE A 347 24.78 2.35 -12.90
N MET A 348 25.57 3.20 -13.52
CA MET A 348 26.68 3.93 -12.87
C MET A 348 26.21 4.82 -11.72
N GLU A 349 25.03 5.39 -11.84
CA GLU A 349 24.50 6.35 -10.87
C GLU A 349 23.86 5.65 -9.67
N THR A 350 23.15 4.54 -9.88
CA THR A 350 22.32 3.91 -8.85
C THR A 350 23.00 2.72 -8.15
N VAL A 351 23.60 1.81 -8.91
CA VAL A 351 24.08 0.52 -8.37
C VAL A 351 25.27 0.66 -7.40
N PRO A 352 26.28 1.52 -7.64
CA PRO A 352 27.37 1.69 -6.68
C PRO A 352 26.92 2.23 -5.33
N GLU A 353 25.93 3.12 -5.32
CA GLU A 353 25.36 3.65 -4.07
C GLU A 353 24.65 2.54 -3.29
N ASP A 354 23.88 1.71 -3.97
CA ASP A 354 23.17 0.59 -3.36
C ASP A 354 24.13 -0.48 -2.81
N VAL A 355 25.24 -0.77 -3.51
CA VAL A 355 26.29 -1.64 -2.98
C VAL A 355 26.89 -1.07 -1.69
N GLN A 356 27.12 0.23 -1.61
CA GLN A 356 27.59 0.87 -0.37
C GLN A 356 26.55 0.79 0.76
N LYS A 357 25.24 0.89 0.43
CA LYS A 357 24.18 0.68 1.40
C LYS A 357 24.20 -0.74 1.97
N LEU A 358 24.44 -1.78 1.17
CA LEU A 358 24.54 -3.15 1.66
C LEU A 358 25.56 -3.28 2.81
N TYR A 359 26.72 -2.65 2.72
CA TYR A 359 27.73 -2.68 3.78
C TYR A 359 27.24 -2.01 5.06
N THR A 360 26.61 -0.84 4.95
CA THR A 360 26.15 -0.08 6.10
C THR A 360 24.95 -0.72 6.80
N GLU A 361 24.06 -1.32 6.03
CA GLU A 361 22.85 -1.98 6.51
C GLU A 361 23.15 -3.36 7.13
N ALA A 362 24.20 -4.07 6.66
CA ALA A 362 24.65 -5.33 7.23
C ALA A 362 25.26 -5.22 8.64
N GLU A 363 25.62 -4.01 9.06
CA GLU A 363 26.11 -3.75 10.42
C GLU A 363 24.98 -3.41 11.41
N GLN A 364 23.75 -3.25 10.93
CA GLN A 364 22.59 -2.94 11.77
C GLN A 364 22.01 -4.20 12.41
N SER A 365 21.35 -4.02 13.56
CA SER A 365 20.66 -5.12 14.26
C SER A 365 19.39 -5.57 13.54
N ASP A 366 18.77 -4.68 12.78
CA ASP A 366 17.62 -4.97 11.91
C ASP A 366 18.10 -5.16 10.46
N LEU A 367 17.92 -6.36 9.94
CA LEU A 367 18.31 -6.72 8.58
C LEU A 367 17.22 -6.42 7.53
N SER A 368 16.09 -5.85 7.91
CA SER A 368 15.01 -5.50 6.98
C SER A 368 15.45 -4.51 5.89
N PRO A 369 16.19 -3.44 6.19
CA PRO A 369 16.72 -2.54 5.16
C PRO A 369 17.67 -3.27 4.18
N LEU A 370 18.54 -4.12 4.70
CA LEU A 370 19.47 -4.93 3.89
C LEU A 370 18.73 -5.83 2.90
N SER A 371 17.64 -6.47 3.36
CA SER A 371 16.79 -7.31 2.49
C SER A 371 16.18 -6.47 1.36
N LEU A 372 15.72 -5.26 1.66
CA LEU A 372 15.12 -4.37 0.69
C LEU A 372 16.13 -3.91 -0.38
N THR A 373 17.34 -3.56 0.04
CA THR A 373 18.42 -3.13 -0.88
C THR A 373 18.91 -4.31 -1.74
N ALA A 374 19.02 -5.52 -1.17
CA ALA A 374 19.35 -6.73 -1.92
C ALA A 374 18.28 -7.04 -2.99
N HIS A 375 17.01 -6.92 -2.63
CA HIS A 375 15.89 -7.12 -3.55
C HIS A 375 15.88 -6.12 -4.70
N ARG A 376 16.11 -4.83 -4.41
CA ARG A 376 16.22 -3.78 -5.43
C ARG A 376 17.36 -4.04 -6.41
N LEU A 377 18.56 -4.39 -5.92
CA LEU A 377 19.70 -4.75 -6.75
C LEU A 377 19.41 -5.95 -7.64
N LYS A 378 18.73 -6.98 -7.11
CA LYS A 378 18.26 -8.13 -7.87
C LYS A 378 17.39 -7.70 -9.05
N GLY A 379 16.41 -6.81 -8.82
CA GLY A 379 15.56 -6.25 -9.86
C GLY A 379 16.35 -5.51 -10.94
N VAL A 380 17.32 -4.69 -10.56
CA VAL A 380 18.19 -3.98 -11.52
C VAL A 380 19.00 -4.96 -12.38
N PHE A 381 19.60 -6.00 -11.78
CA PHE A 381 20.33 -7.00 -12.55
C PHE A 381 19.43 -7.83 -13.47
N ALA A 382 18.20 -8.13 -13.04
CA ALA A 382 17.22 -8.82 -13.89
C ALA A 382 16.82 -7.94 -15.09
N MET A 383 16.49 -6.67 -14.87
CA MET A 383 16.13 -5.70 -15.92
C MET A 383 17.25 -5.52 -16.96
N LEU A 384 18.50 -5.54 -16.52
CA LEU A 384 19.67 -5.41 -17.40
C LEU A 384 20.12 -6.74 -18.03
N ASN A 385 19.38 -7.83 -17.76
CA ASN A 385 19.71 -9.18 -18.19
C ASN A 385 21.14 -9.61 -17.78
N ILE A 386 21.45 -9.42 -16.48
CA ILE A 386 22.73 -9.77 -15.85
C ILE A 386 22.49 -10.94 -14.87
N PRO A 387 22.39 -12.17 -15.33
CA PRO A 387 21.99 -13.33 -14.52
C PRO A 387 22.91 -13.57 -13.31
N THR A 388 24.21 -13.38 -13.47
CA THR A 388 25.18 -13.55 -12.37
C THR A 388 24.91 -12.59 -11.21
N GLY A 389 24.65 -11.32 -11.49
CA GLY A 389 24.32 -10.32 -10.47
C GLY A 389 23.01 -10.66 -9.74
N LYS A 390 22.00 -11.11 -10.50
CA LYS A 390 20.71 -11.56 -9.96
C LYS A 390 20.89 -12.73 -8.98
N THR A 391 21.64 -13.77 -9.38
CA THR A 391 21.91 -14.96 -8.54
C THR A 391 22.64 -14.61 -7.24
N LEU A 392 23.62 -13.70 -7.28
CA LEU A 392 24.32 -13.24 -6.08
C LEU A 392 23.36 -12.53 -5.10
N CYS A 393 22.45 -11.72 -5.61
CA CYS A 393 21.43 -11.05 -4.76
C CYS A 393 20.42 -12.05 -4.18
N GLU A 394 20.02 -13.08 -4.92
CA GLU A 394 19.13 -14.15 -4.42
C GLU A 394 19.79 -14.95 -3.29
N GLN A 395 21.07 -15.27 -3.43
CA GLN A 395 21.83 -15.92 -2.36
C GLN A 395 21.95 -15.01 -1.13
N LEU A 396 22.11 -13.70 -1.31
CA LEU A 396 22.15 -12.74 -0.23
C LEU A 396 20.79 -12.67 0.51
N GLU A 397 19.67 -12.62 -0.21
CA GLU A 397 18.33 -12.66 0.40
C GLU A 397 18.11 -13.94 1.22
N LEU A 398 18.60 -15.09 0.74
CA LEU A 398 18.52 -16.36 1.46
C LEU A 398 19.35 -16.30 2.75
N ALA A 399 20.60 -15.83 2.67
CA ALA A 399 21.49 -15.70 3.84
C ALA A 399 20.90 -14.73 4.90
N ILE A 400 20.21 -13.67 4.46
CA ILE A 400 19.49 -12.75 5.35
C ILE A 400 18.35 -13.47 6.08
N LYS A 401 17.54 -14.26 5.38
CA LYS A 401 16.45 -15.06 5.98
C LYS A 401 16.98 -16.05 7.02
N GLU A 402 18.14 -16.66 6.74
CA GLU A 402 18.79 -17.62 7.63
C GLU A 402 19.59 -16.93 8.76
N SER A 403 19.72 -15.61 8.72
CA SER A 403 20.52 -14.80 9.66
C SER A 403 21.99 -15.22 9.73
N ASP A 404 22.52 -15.72 8.60
CA ASP A 404 23.94 -16.13 8.48
C ASP A 404 24.83 -14.91 8.19
N VAL A 405 25.26 -14.25 9.25
CA VAL A 405 26.07 -13.03 9.21
C VAL A 405 27.39 -13.24 8.44
N THR A 406 27.98 -14.44 8.51
CA THR A 406 29.23 -14.74 7.81
C THR A 406 29.03 -14.78 6.32
N ASN A 407 28.00 -15.48 5.87
CA ASN A 407 27.65 -15.62 4.46
C ASN A 407 27.17 -14.28 3.86
N ILE A 408 26.40 -13.50 4.62
CA ILE A 408 25.98 -12.14 4.24
C ILE A 408 27.18 -11.28 3.85
N LYS A 409 28.22 -11.23 4.68
CA LYS A 409 29.41 -10.41 4.41
C LYS A 409 30.19 -10.90 3.17
N ILE A 410 30.28 -12.21 2.98
CA ILE A 410 30.93 -12.81 1.80
C ILE A 410 30.18 -12.42 0.53
N LEU A 411 28.86 -12.56 0.53
CA LEU A 411 28.01 -12.27 -0.63
C LEU A 411 28.02 -10.78 -0.99
N ILE A 412 27.99 -9.89 0.00
CA ILE A 412 28.12 -8.44 -0.25
C ILE A 412 29.46 -8.13 -0.93
N SER A 413 30.57 -8.74 -0.46
CA SER A 413 31.89 -8.56 -1.08
C SER A 413 31.94 -9.11 -2.52
N GLN A 414 31.25 -10.21 -2.80
CA GLN A 414 31.15 -10.79 -4.14
C GLN A 414 30.34 -9.88 -5.08
N ILE A 415 29.22 -9.33 -4.62
CA ILE A 415 28.40 -8.37 -5.36
C ILE A 415 29.23 -7.12 -5.69
N ASP A 416 29.94 -6.56 -4.73
CA ASP A 416 30.80 -5.39 -4.92
C ASP A 416 31.90 -5.64 -5.96
N THR A 417 32.58 -6.78 -5.86
CA THR A 417 33.60 -7.18 -6.83
C THR A 417 33.02 -7.33 -8.23
N PHE A 418 31.86 -7.95 -8.33
CA PHE A 418 31.14 -8.15 -9.59
C PHE A 418 30.71 -6.82 -10.23
N VAL A 419 30.11 -5.93 -9.47
CA VAL A 419 29.71 -4.58 -9.91
C VAL A 419 30.90 -3.77 -10.36
N SER A 420 32.01 -3.80 -9.62
CA SER A 420 33.24 -3.10 -9.99
C SER A 420 33.79 -3.57 -11.35
N ARG A 421 33.71 -4.86 -11.66
CA ARG A 421 34.11 -5.41 -12.97
C ARG A 421 33.16 -4.97 -14.09
N LEU A 422 31.85 -4.96 -13.85
CA LEU A 422 30.85 -4.48 -14.81
C LEU A 422 31.07 -3.01 -15.16
N LEU A 423 31.38 -2.17 -14.18
CA LEU A 423 31.69 -0.76 -14.38
C LEU A 423 32.91 -0.55 -15.27
N LEU A 424 33.95 -1.36 -15.08
CA LEU A 424 35.15 -1.32 -15.93
C LEU A 424 34.84 -1.72 -17.36
N LEU A 425 34.09 -2.80 -17.59
CA LEU A 425 33.67 -3.26 -18.91
C LEU A 425 32.80 -2.26 -19.65
N GLY A 426 31.81 -1.67 -18.95
CA GLY A 426 30.91 -0.67 -19.52
C GLY A 426 31.64 0.62 -19.90
N SER A 427 32.61 1.07 -19.09
CA SER A 427 33.44 2.23 -19.40
C SER A 427 34.29 2.02 -20.67
N GLN A 428 34.81 0.82 -20.91
CA GLN A 428 35.56 0.48 -22.11
C GLN A 428 34.74 0.37 -23.39
N GLN A 429 33.41 0.18 -23.27
CA GLN A 429 32.52 0.06 -24.44
C GLN A 429 31.94 1.42 -24.88
N HIS A 430 31.96 2.42 -24.00
CA HIS A 430 31.36 3.73 -24.23
C HIS A 430 32.38 4.90 -24.32
N GLU A 431 33.71 4.60 -24.22
CA GLU A 431 34.80 5.48 -24.69
C GLU A 431 34.94 5.40 -26.23
#